data_b9c72be8a8c272deb8dd8294e6233cd6
#
_entry.id   b9c72be8a8c272deb8dd8294e6233cd6
#
_cell.length_a   1.000
_cell.length_b   1.000
_cell.length_c   1.000
_cell.angle_alpha   90.00
_cell.angle_beta   90.00
_cell.angle_gamma   90.00
#
_symmetry.space_group_name_H-M   'P 1'
#
loop_
_entity.id
_entity.type
_entity.pdbx_description
1 polymer ?
#
loop_
_entity_poly.entity_id
_entity_poly.type
_entity_poly.pdbx_seq_one_letter_code
_entity_poly.pdbx_strand_id
1 'polypeptide(L)'
;MAQALIGRQELQPSVPVEGAPSYAKGRVRLWFRPGFHLDQDDLDERWQANTGERVEDVLFLSKHAAASGRPCLTVHPVGVPHLNADETPPYGGRSGTAPPPSPRLAKIWQSLLVHADDPRIPEFEVSLEVTHHGPSQKAPAAFLEVGSTADTWGHEGAADVWADVIISLLKEELMGGSTPAGPPHIPVLVTLGGGHYAPRANQMAALEGALLGHMLANHSLPFKRNEDGTVHGPWAQAVDVALDASRAAHPTRDVVVSLDRKSFRGWERRALFDHLEGRHVQVIDTATHRTMLDGP
;
A
#
# COMPACT_ATOMS: atom_id res chain seq x y z
N MET A 1 10.29 13.25 -8.01
CA MET A 1 10.31 11.79 -8.23
C MET A 1 10.36 11.44 -9.73
N ALA A 2 9.33 11.69 -10.51
CA ALA A 2 9.29 11.27 -11.93
C ALA A 2 10.47 11.78 -12.76
N GLN A 3 10.86 13.06 -12.64
CA GLN A 3 12.00 13.63 -13.36
C GLN A 3 13.33 12.97 -12.97
N ALA A 4 13.52 12.65 -11.68
CA ALA A 4 14.70 11.95 -11.21
C ALA A 4 14.80 10.53 -11.83
N LEU A 5 13.68 9.81 -11.94
CA LEU A 5 13.63 8.50 -12.61
C LEU A 5 13.96 8.60 -14.10
N ILE A 6 13.38 9.56 -14.80
CA ILE A 6 13.64 9.79 -16.25
C ILE A 6 15.13 10.01 -16.47
N GLY A 7 15.73 10.94 -15.73
CA GLY A 7 17.15 11.29 -15.90
C GLY A 7 18.09 10.14 -15.55
N ARG A 8 17.87 9.47 -14.42
CA ARG A 8 18.76 8.41 -13.91
C ARG A 8 18.67 7.09 -14.67
N GLN A 9 17.51 6.77 -15.22
CA GLN A 9 17.29 5.52 -15.92
C GLN A 9 17.20 5.68 -17.42
N GLU A 10 17.38 6.90 -17.96
CA GLU A 10 17.26 7.14 -19.39
C GLU A 10 15.94 6.60 -19.96
N LEU A 11 14.84 6.77 -19.20
CA LEU A 11 13.51 6.42 -19.67
C LEU A 11 13.23 7.22 -20.94
N GLN A 12 12.95 6.54 -22.04
CA GLN A 12 12.72 7.19 -23.33
C GLN A 12 11.26 7.62 -23.46
N PRO A 13 11.00 8.78 -24.08
CA PRO A 13 9.65 9.17 -24.45
C PRO A 13 8.95 8.04 -25.23
N SER A 14 7.71 7.78 -24.89
CA SER A 14 6.84 6.78 -25.52
C SER A 14 5.59 7.46 -26.08
N VAL A 15 4.69 6.67 -26.66
CA VAL A 15 3.45 7.20 -27.23
C VAL A 15 2.61 7.86 -26.14
N PRO A 16 2.17 9.11 -26.31
CA PRO A 16 1.27 9.75 -25.35
C PRO A 16 -0.01 8.94 -25.18
N VAL A 17 -0.44 8.76 -23.93
CA VAL A 17 -1.66 8.03 -23.58
C VAL A 17 -2.68 9.02 -23.05
N GLU A 18 -3.88 9.02 -23.61
CA GLU A 18 -4.94 10.02 -23.32
C GLU A 18 -4.43 11.48 -23.41
N GLY A 19 -3.58 11.76 -24.40
CA GLY A 19 -2.99 13.08 -24.60
C GLY A 19 -1.91 13.48 -23.58
N ALA A 20 -1.57 12.61 -22.63
CA ALA A 20 -0.57 12.86 -21.60
C ALA A 20 0.77 12.15 -21.90
N PRO A 21 1.93 12.75 -21.55
CA PRO A 21 3.24 12.16 -21.81
C PRO A 21 3.41 10.82 -21.12
N SER A 22 4.05 9.88 -21.80
CA SER A 22 4.52 8.63 -21.23
C SER A 22 5.97 8.36 -21.59
N TYR A 23 6.63 7.53 -20.77
CA TYR A 23 8.02 7.11 -20.93
C TYR A 23 8.14 5.63 -20.70
N ALA A 24 9.13 4.99 -21.33
CA ALA A 24 9.31 3.55 -21.23
C ALA A 24 10.79 3.16 -21.11
N LYS A 25 11.05 2.07 -20.36
CA LYS A 25 12.30 1.30 -20.38
C LYS A 25 12.03 -0.13 -19.92
N GLY A 26 12.46 -1.12 -20.69
CA GLY A 26 12.15 -2.51 -20.39
C GLY A 26 10.64 -2.73 -20.23
N ARG A 27 10.23 -3.30 -19.11
CA ARG A 27 8.82 -3.50 -18.74
C ARG A 27 8.21 -2.32 -17.97
N VAL A 28 8.99 -1.30 -17.64
CA VAL A 28 8.53 -0.17 -16.84
C VAL A 28 7.93 0.90 -17.74
N ARG A 29 6.79 1.42 -17.33
CA ARG A 29 6.10 2.56 -17.96
C ARG A 29 5.91 3.64 -16.92
N LEU A 30 6.19 4.89 -17.31
CA LEU A 30 5.89 6.08 -16.51
C LEU A 30 4.88 6.93 -17.28
N TRP A 31 3.71 7.15 -16.69
CA TRP A 31 2.62 7.89 -17.29
C TRP A 31 2.28 9.13 -16.47
N PHE A 32 2.43 10.31 -17.05
CA PHE A 32 2.03 11.54 -16.40
C PHE A 32 0.52 11.73 -16.48
N ARG A 33 -0.10 12.02 -15.33
CA ARG A 33 -1.54 12.28 -15.27
C ARG A 33 -1.80 13.70 -14.78
N PRO A 34 -2.66 14.47 -15.44
CA PRO A 34 -3.12 15.76 -14.92
C PRO A 34 -4.10 15.52 -13.76
N GLY A 35 -4.12 16.47 -12.82
CA GLY A 35 -5.04 16.41 -11.67
C GLY A 35 -4.53 15.57 -10.51
N PHE A 36 -5.44 15.24 -9.59
CA PHE A 36 -5.12 14.41 -8.43
C PHE A 36 -5.17 12.93 -8.79
N HIS A 37 -4.20 12.16 -8.34
CA HIS A 37 -4.20 10.70 -8.51
C HIS A 37 -5.40 10.03 -7.85
N LEU A 38 -5.90 10.61 -6.76
CA LEU A 38 -7.06 10.12 -6.00
C LEU A 38 -8.32 9.93 -6.84
N ASP A 39 -8.50 10.78 -7.87
CA ASP A 39 -9.67 10.81 -8.74
C ASP A 39 -9.46 10.06 -10.08
N GLN A 40 -8.33 9.35 -10.20
CA GLN A 40 -7.94 8.65 -11.43
C GLN A 40 -8.29 7.15 -11.37
N ASP A 41 -9.57 6.83 -11.27
CA ASP A 41 -10.02 5.44 -11.29
C ASP A 41 -9.67 4.72 -12.60
N ASP A 42 -9.50 3.40 -12.51
CA ASP A 42 -9.32 2.46 -13.61
C ASP A 42 -8.10 2.77 -14.52
N LEU A 43 -7.02 3.34 -13.96
CA LEU A 43 -5.82 3.69 -14.74
C LEU A 43 -5.19 2.48 -15.43
N ASP A 44 -5.22 1.33 -14.82
CA ASP A 44 -4.75 0.06 -15.38
C ASP A 44 -5.56 -0.37 -16.61
N GLU A 45 -6.90 -0.31 -16.54
CA GLU A 45 -7.78 -0.63 -17.65
C GLU A 45 -7.67 0.41 -18.77
N ARG A 46 -7.56 1.70 -18.41
CA ARG A 46 -7.37 2.81 -19.36
C ARG A 46 -6.03 2.69 -20.08
N TRP A 47 -4.95 2.33 -19.38
CA TRP A 47 -3.67 2.04 -20.00
C TRP A 47 -3.78 0.89 -21.00
N GLN A 48 -4.36 -0.24 -20.56
CA GLN A 48 -4.52 -1.41 -21.42
C GLN A 48 -5.39 -1.13 -22.65
N ALA A 49 -6.47 -0.37 -22.51
CA ALA A 49 -7.35 -0.01 -23.63
C ALA A 49 -6.65 0.86 -24.67
N ASN A 50 -5.73 1.73 -24.26
CA ASN A 50 -5.01 2.65 -25.15
C ASN A 50 -3.74 2.04 -25.76
N THR A 51 -3.09 1.08 -25.08
CA THR A 51 -1.78 0.57 -25.48
C THR A 51 -1.78 -0.92 -25.85
N GLY A 52 -2.79 -1.67 -25.42
CA GLY A 52 -2.81 -3.14 -25.49
C GLY A 52 -1.93 -3.81 -24.42
N GLU A 53 -1.17 -3.07 -23.63
CA GLU A 53 -0.30 -3.61 -22.59
C GLU A 53 -1.08 -3.86 -21.28
N ARG A 54 -0.97 -5.08 -20.75
CA ARG A 54 -1.52 -5.40 -19.42
C ARG A 54 -0.66 -4.76 -18.32
N VAL A 55 -1.32 -4.14 -17.35
CA VAL A 55 -0.68 -3.61 -16.15
C VAL A 55 -0.65 -4.69 -15.06
N GLU A 56 0.53 -4.93 -14.49
CA GLU A 56 0.73 -5.92 -13.43
C GLU A 56 0.78 -5.30 -12.03
N ASP A 57 1.20 -4.03 -11.95
CA ASP A 57 1.34 -3.29 -10.68
C ASP A 57 1.38 -1.79 -10.97
N VAL A 58 0.80 -0.96 -10.11
CA VAL A 58 0.76 0.50 -10.24
C VAL A 58 1.40 1.15 -9.02
N LEU A 59 2.44 1.92 -9.24
CA LEU A 59 3.08 2.74 -8.21
C LEU A 59 2.75 4.21 -8.44
N PHE A 60 1.95 4.80 -7.56
CA PHE A 60 1.59 6.21 -7.62
C PHE A 60 2.69 7.07 -7.00
N LEU A 61 3.34 7.91 -7.80
CA LEU A 61 4.32 8.88 -7.32
C LEU A 61 3.58 10.17 -6.96
N SER A 62 3.32 10.37 -5.68
CA SER A 62 2.37 11.34 -5.19
C SER A 62 2.95 12.28 -4.13
N LYS A 63 2.12 13.16 -3.64
CA LYS A 63 2.37 14.07 -2.54
C LYS A 63 1.44 13.75 -1.38
N HIS A 64 2.01 13.62 -0.20
CA HIS A 64 1.27 13.47 1.05
C HIS A 64 0.89 14.85 1.63
N ALA A 65 -0.28 14.94 2.23
CA ALA A 65 -0.71 16.14 2.96
C ALA A 65 -1.19 15.75 4.37
N ALA A 66 -0.55 16.28 5.40
CA ALA A 66 -0.92 16.02 6.79
C ALA A 66 -0.95 17.30 7.61
N ALA A 67 -1.91 17.39 8.53
CA ALA A 67 -2.07 18.54 9.43
C ALA A 67 -0.87 18.75 10.37
N SER A 68 -0.06 17.70 10.61
CA SER A 68 1.16 17.80 11.41
C SER A 68 2.23 18.68 10.76
N GLY A 69 2.21 18.83 9.44
CA GLY A 69 3.20 19.55 8.66
C GLY A 69 4.60 18.95 8.69
N ARG A 70 4.83 17.80 9.37
CA ARG A 70 6.16 17.19 9.47
C ARG A 70 6.60 16.60 8.14
N PRO A 71 7.83 16.90 7.67
CA PRO A 71 8.37 16.27 6.49
C PRO A 71 8.36 14.74 6.61
N CYS A 72 7.87 14.04 5.60
CA CYS A 72 7.85 12.58 5.62
C CYS A 72 7.90 11.97 4.20
N LEU A 73 8.42 10.75 4.14
CA LEU A 73 8.24 9.84 3.02
C LEU A 73 7.34 8.70 3.46
N THR A 74 6.24 8.51 2.76
CA THR A 74 5.25 7.49 3.14
C THR A 74 4.93 6.54 2.01
N VAL A 75 4.55 5.31 2.37
CA VAL A 75 4.08 4.30 1.44
C VAL A 75 2.85 3.59 2.01
N HIS A 76 1.84 3.38 1.17
CA HIS A 76 0.61 2.72 1.60
C HIS A 76 -0.16 2.05 0.46
N PRO A 77 -0.97 1.03 0.77
CA PRO A 77 -1.96 0.47 -0.14
C PRO A 77 -3.20 1.36 -0.21
N VAL A 78 -4.01 1.18 -1.25
CA VAL A 78 -5.18 2.00 -1.58
C VAL A 78 -6.46 1.29 -1.21
N GLY A 79 -7.51 2.04 -0.85
CA GLY A 79 -8.84 1.50 -0.67
C GLY A 79 -9.65 2.17 0.44
N VAL A 80 -10.96 2.02 0.34
CA VAL A 80 -11.94 2.53 1.31
C VAL A 80 -12.92 1.42 1.73
N PRO A 81 -12.40 0.29 2.25
CA PRO A 81 -13.17 -0.92 2.49
C PRO A 81 -14.25 -0.77 3.57
N HIS A 82 -14.12 0.26 4.42
CA HIS A 82 -15.00 0.53 5.56
C HIS A 82 -16.24 1.39 5.22
N LEU A 83 -16.30 1.96 4.02
CA LEU A 83 -17.45 2.74 3.59
C LEU A 83 -18.57 1.82 3.09
N ASN A 84 -19.82 2.15 3.44
CA ASN A 84 -20.98 1.47 2.89
C ASN A 84 -21.17 1.84 1.41
N ALA A 85 -21.88 1.02 0.67
CA ALA A 85 -22.06 1.20 -0.78
C ALA A 85 -22.78 2.51 -1.17
N ASP A 86 -23.55 3.09 -0.26
CA ASP A 86 -24.29 4.36 -0.41
C ASP A 86 -23.48 5.60 0.03
N GLU A 87 -22.31 5.42 0.63
CA GLU A 87 -21.42 6.51 1.03
C GLU A 87 -20.51 6.91 -0.13
N THR A 88 -20.34 8.21 -0.34
CA THR A 88 -19.37 8.72 -1.33
C THR A 88 -18.00 8.88 -0.69
N PRO A 89 -16.93 8.24 -1.21
CA PRO A 89 -15.60 8.44 -0.68
C PRO A 89 -15.15 9.90 -0.85
N PRO A 90 -14.67 10.55 0.22
CA PRO A 90 -14.27 11.95 0.15
C PRO A 90 -12.97 12.18 -0.67
N TYR A 91 -12.20 11.14 -0.89
CA TYR A 91 -10.90 11.19 -1.54
C TYR A 91 -10.73 10.08 -2.60
N GLY A 92 -11.70 9.98 -3.50
CA GLY A 92 -11.68 9.03 -4.60
C GLY A 92 -11.81 7.55 -4.19
N GLY A 93 -11.85 6.67 -5.17
CA GLY A 93 -12.06 5.24 -5.00
C GLY A 93 -13.54 4.84 -4.98
N ARG A 94 -13.82 3.57 -4.74
CA ARG A 94 -15.18 3.00 -4.67
C ARG A 94 -15.45 2.48 -3.27
N SER A 95 -16.56 2.91 -2.69
CA SER A 95 -16.98 2.52 -1.33
C SER A 95 -17.05 1.01 -1.15
N GLY A 96 -16.59 0.54 -0.01
CA GLY A 96 -16.57 -0.88 0.31
C GLY A 96 -15.55 -1.71 -0.48
N THR A 97 -14.58 -1.07 -1.15
CA THR A 97 -13.58 -1.78 -1.96
C THR A 97 -12.15 -1.39 -1.63
N ALA A 98 -11.22 -2.27 -1.98
CA ALA A 98 -9.80 -1.99 -2.01
C ALA A 98 -9.18 -2.77 -3.18
N PRO A 99 -8.38 -2.13 -4.05
CA PRO A 99 -7.53 -2.82 -5.01
C PRO A 99 -6.57 -3.79 -4.29
N PRO A 100 -6.08 -4.84 -4.95
CA PRO A 100 -4.98 -5.62 -4.38
C PRO A 100 -3.80 -4.71 -4.01
N PRO A 101 -3.17 -4.87 -2.84
CA PRO A 101 -1.97 -4.10 -2.50
C PRO A 101 -0.83 -4.49 -3.43
N SER A 102 0.08 -3.56 -3.75
CA SER A 102 1.27 -3.90 -4.53
C SER A 102 2.02 -5.08 -3.87
N PRO A 103 2.35 -6.15 -4.60
CA PRO A 103 3.13 -7.25 -4.06
C PRO A 103 4.55 -6.82 -3.65
N ARG A 104 4.95 -5.62 -4.03
CA ARG A 104 6.23 -4.99 -3.67
C ARG A 104 6.16 -4.15 -2.38
N LEU A 105 5.00 -4.01 -1.75
CA LEU A 105 4.76 -3.06 -0.66
C LEU A 105 5.77 -3.20 0.50
N ALA A 106 5.99 -4.42 1.00
CA ALA A 106 6.97 -4.66 2.07
C ALA A 106 8.41 -4.39 1.60
N LYS A 107 8.73 -4.74 0.35
CA LYS A 107 10.05 -4.48 -0.22
C LYS A 107 10.33 -2.98 -0.41
N ILE A 108 9.32 -2.21 -0.82
CA ILE A 108 9.40 -0.74 -0.88
C ILE A 108 9.70 -0.20 0.51
N TRP A 109 8.96 -0.66 1.53
CA TRP A 109 9.17 -0.25 2.91
C TRP A 109 10.57 -0.58 3.41
N GLN A 110 11.03 -1.81 3.24
CA GLN A 110 12.38 -2.25 3.62
C GLN A 110 13.46 -1.43 2.91
N SER A 111 13.28 -1.13 1.63
CA SER A 111 14.21 -0.29 0.87
C SER A 111 14.19 1.16 1.36
N LEU A 112 13.02 1.71 1.71
CA LEU A 112 12.90 3.06 2.25
C LEU A 112 13.57 3.19 3.62
N LEU A 113 13.47 2.17 4.48
CA LEU A 113 14.11 2.15 5.80
C LEU A 113 15.64 2.28 5.72
N VAL A 114 16.28 1.81 4.66
CA VAL A 114 17.73 2.00 4.45
C VAL A 114 18.10 3.48 4.31
N HIS A 115 17.14 4.30 3.91
CA HIS A 115 17.29 5.75 3.73
C HIS A 115 16.72 6.58 4.88
N ALA A 116 16.33 5.98 6.00
CA ALA A 116 15.73 6.72 7.12
C ALA A 116 16.65 7.81 7.70
N ASP A 117 17.98 7.59 7.65
CA ASP A 117 18.98 8.55 8.11
C ASP A 117 19.82 9.13 6.94
N ASP A 118 19.25 9.18 5.74
CA ASP A 118 19.95 9.67 4.55
C ASP A 118 20.22 11.18 4.66
N PRO A 119 21.48 11.63 4.47
CA PRO A 119 21.86 13.04 4.63
C PRO A 119 21.18 13.99 3.63
N ARG A 120 20.54 13.48 2.59
CA ARG A 120 19.72 14.27 1.65
C ARG A 120 18.36 14.68 2.21
N ILE A 121 17.90 14.00 3.28
CA ILE A 121 16.56 14.18 3.87
C ILE A 121 16.60 14.18 5.41
N PRO A 122 17.50 14.95 6.05
CA PRO A 122 17.75 14.85 7.49
C PRO A 122 16.54 15.19 8.37
N GLU A 123 15.58 15.93 7.84
CA GLU A 123 14.34 16.32 8.54
C GLU A 123 13.15 15.42 8.24
N PHE A 124 13.28 14.45 7.32
CA PHE A 124 12.16 13.60 6.92
C PHE A 124 12.05 12.35 7.81
N GLU A 125 10.85 12.09 8.28
CA GLU A 125 10.48 10.79 8.86
C GLU A 125 10.08 9.84 7.73
N VAL A 126 10.32 8.52 7.90
CA VAL A 126 9.83 7.49 6.97
C VAL A 126 8.77 6.65 7.66
N SER A 127 7.66 6.35 6.99
CA SER A 127 6.58 5.56 7.57
C SER A 127 5.74 4.82 6.53
N LEU A 128 5.18 3.68 6.96
CA LEU A 128 3.97 3.13 6.36
C LEU A 128 2.76 3.96 6.80
N GLU A 129 1.76 4.05 5.92
CA GLU A 129 0.42 4.47 6.28
C GLU A 129 -0.57 3.33 6.06
N VAL A 130 -1.69 3.39 6.76
CA VAL A 130 -2.78 2.42 6.59
C VAL A 130 -3.42 2.54 5.22
N THR A 131 -4.18 1.52 4.81
CA THR A 131 -5.02 1.55 3.61
C THR A 131 -6.04 2.68 3.73
N HIS A 132 -6.03 3.60 2.77
CA HIS A 132 -6.98 4.70 2.71
C HIS A 132 -7.10 5.25 1.28
N HIS A 133 -8.07 6.07 1.03
CA HIS A 133 -8.44 6.78 -0.21
C HIS A 133 -8.38 5.95 -1.51
N GLY A 134 -8.74 6.59 -2.63
CA GLY A 134 -8.65 6.08 -3.98
C GLY A 134 -7.26 6.26 -4.61
N PRO A 135 -7.15 5.99 -5.90
CA PRO A 135 -8.22 5.60 -6.82
C PRO A 135 -8.56 4.11 -6.74
N SER A 136 -9.71 3.73 -7.35
CA SER A 136 -10.05 2.32 -7.54
C SER A 136 -9.45 1.79 -8.83
N GLN A 137 -8.96 0.53 -8.81
CA GLN A 137 -8.44 -0.17 -9.98
C GLN A 137 -8.42 -1.68 -9.75
N LYS A 138 -8.14 -2.49 -10.79
CA LYS A 138 -8.05 -3.95 -10.70
C LYS A 138 -6.62 -4.43 -10.46
N ALA A 139 -5.63 -3.75 -11.04
CA ALA A 139 -4.23 -4.09 -10.83
C ALA A 139 -3.80 -3.76 -9.39
N PRO A 140 -2.85 -4.51 -8.82
CA PRO A 140 -2.23 -4.17 -7.56
C PRO A 140 -1.69 -2.74 -7.53
N ALA A 141 -1.73 -2.10 -6.35
CA ALA A 141 -1.30 -0.71 -6.23
C ALA A 141 -0.67 -0.34 -4.89
N ALA A 142 0.19 0.69 -4.94
CA ALA A 142 0.69 1.41 -3.78
C ALA A 142 0.95 2.88 -4.12
N PHE A 143 0.80 3.76 -3.12
CA PHE A 143 1.28 5.14 -3.16
C PHE A 143 2.66 5.25 -2.55
N LEU A 144 3.50 6.07 -3.17
CA LEU A 144 4.81 6.49 -2.73
C LEU A 144 4.80 8.02 -2.68
N GLU A 145 4.93 8.58 -1.49
CA GLU A 145 4.60 9.99 -1.30
C GLU A 145 5.72 10.80 -0.65
N VAL A 146 5.75 12.08 -1.00
CA VAL A 146 6.57 13.10 -0.34
C VAL A 146 5.63 14.06 0.37
N GLY A 147 5.83 14.26 1.65
CA GLY A 147 4.97 15.11 2.48
C GLY A 147 5.73 15.98 3.47
N SER A 148 4.99 16.82 4.22
CA SER A 148 3.52 16.86 4.32
C SER A 148 2.90 18.19 3.87
N THR A 149 3.70 19.13 3.33
CA THR A 149 3.25 20.48 2.95
C THR A 149 3.79 20.87 1.59
N ALA A 150 3.29 21.99 1.05
CA ALA A 150 3.77 22.54 -0.22
C ALA A 150 5.28 22.79 -0.23
N ASP A 151 5.87 23.12 0.92
CA ASP A 151 7.30 23.40 1.04
C ASP A 151 8.15 22.12 0.89
N THR A 152 7.60 20.96 1.23
CA THR A 152 8.30 19.67 1.16
C THR A 152 8.03 18.87 -0.11
N TRP A 153 6.92 19.10 -0.82
CA TRP A 153 6.56 18.33 -2.01
C TRP A 153 7.58 18.43 -3.16
N GLY A 154 8.29 19.55 -3.25
CA GLY A 154 9.32 19.80 -4.26
C GLY A 154 10.74 19.43 -3.81
N HIS A 155 10.92 18.80 -2.63
CA HIS A 155 12.25 18.53 -2.09
C HIS A 155 13.04 17.56 -2.97
N GLU A 156 14.17 18.02 -3.52
CA GLU A 156 14.99 17.26 -4.50
C GLU A 156 15.59 16.01 -3.86
N GLY A 157 16.14 16.11 -2.65
CA GLY A 157 16.70 14.97 -1.92
C GLY A 157 15.66 13.86 -1.67
N ALA A 158 14.41 14.24 -1.33
CA ALA A 158 13.31 13.30 -1.16
C ALA A 158 12.92 12.61 -2.48
N ALA A 159 12.92 13.38 -3.58
CA ALA A 159 12.68 12.82 -4.92
C ALA A 159 13.80 11.87 -5.34
N ASP A 160 15.03 12.16 -4.95
CA ASP A 160 16.21 11.34 -5.23
C ASP A 160 16.21 10.03 -4.42
N VAL A 161 15.85 10.08 -3.14
CA VAL A 161 15.68 8.89 -2.30
C VAL A 161 14.62 7.96 -2.89
N TRP A 162 13.46 8.51 -3.27
CA TRP A 162 12.43 7.70 -3.94
C TRP A 162 12.90 7.12 -5.27
N ALA A 163 13.70 7.86 -6.04
CA ALA A 163 14.28 7.33 -7.28
C ALA A 163 15.20 6.15 -6.99
N ASP A 164 16.06 6.22 -5.96
CA ASP A 164 16.94 5.11 -5.56
C ASP A 164 16.14 3.87 -5.15
N VAL A 165 15.11 4.04 -4.32
CA VAL A 165 14.21 2.95 -3.90
C VAL A 165 13.54 2.28 -5.10
N ILE A 166 12.95 3.08 -6.01
CA ILE A 166 12.22 2.58 -7.18
C ILE A 166 13.17 1.87 -8.16
N ILE A 167 14.33 2.43 -8.42
CA ILE A 167 15.33 1.86 -9.32
C ILE A 167 15.83 0.51 -8.80
N SER A 168 16.13 0.44 -7.50
CA SER A 168 16.52 -0.81 -6.86
C SER A 168 15.42 -1.86 -6.93
N LEU A 169 14.17 -1.45 -6.68
CA LEU A 169 12.99 -2.31 -6.70
C LEU A 169 12.68 -2.88 -8.09
N LEU A 170 12.79 -2.04 -9.13
CA LEU A 170 12.38 -2.37 -10.50
C LEU A 170 13.58 -2.72 -11.40
N LYS A 171 14.70 -3.08 -10.82
CA LYS A 171 15.94 -3.34 -11.58
C LYS A 171 15.74 -4.37 -12.68
N GLU A 172 15.10 -5.49 -12.37
CA GLU A 172 14.86 -6.58 -13.35
C GLU A 172 13.89 -6.12 -14.44
N GLU A 173 12.80 -5.42 -14.08
CA GLU A 173 11.80 -4.92 -15.01
C GLU A 173 12.39 -3.84 -15.95
N LEU A 174 13.27 -2.99 -15.44
CA LEU A 174 14.01 -1.99 -16.22
C LEU A 174 14.94 -2.65 -17.24
N MET A 175 15.43 -3.86 -16.97
CA MET A 175 16.24 -4.67 -17.89
C MET A 175 15.38 -5.57 -18.80
N GLY A 176 14.05 -5.51 -18.70
CA GLY A 176 13.12 -6.31 -19.50
C GLY A 176 12.78 -7.68 -18.92
N GLY A 177 13.34 -8.01 -17.75
CA GLY A 177 13.03 -9.21 -16.97
C GLY A 177 11.84 -9.07 -16.06
N SER A 178 11.73 -9.94 -15.07
CA SER A 178 10.74 -9.85 -13.98
C SER A 178 11.35 -10.30 -12.66
N THR A 179 10.96 -9.63 -11.58
CA THR A 179 11.40 -10.00 -10.24
C THR A 179 10.86 -11.39 -9.87
N PRO A 180 11.70 -12.33 -9.44
CA PRO A 180 11.26 -13.65 -9.01
C PRO A 180 10.32 -13.55 -7.79
N ALA A 181 9.32 -14.42 -7.77
CA ALA A 181 8.51 -14.60 -6.55
C ALA A 181 9.38 -15.17 -5.43
N GLY A 182 9.31 -14.58 -4.25
CA GLY A 182 10.02 -15.08 -3.07
C GLY A 182 9.52 -16.47 -2.62
N PRO A 183 10.12 -17.05 -1.55
CA PRO A 183 9.77 -18.39 -1.05
C PRO A 183 8.27 -18.56 -0.80
N PRO A 184 7.64 -19.67 -1.23
CA PRO A 184 6.16 -19.80 -1.20
C PRO A 184 5.57 -19.94 0.23
N HIS A 185 6.37 -20.35 1.21
CA HIS A 185 5.94 -20.53 2.60
C HIS A 185 5.74 -19.23 3.37
N ILE A 186 6.25 -18.10 2.86
CA ILE A 186 6.11 -16.81 3.54
C ILE A 186 4.66 -16.32 3.42
N PRO A 187 3.95 -16.13 4.55
CA PRO A 187 2.58 -15.63 4.51
C PRO A 187 2.53 -14.12 4.25
N VAL A 188 1.39 -13.66 3.75
CA VAL A 188 1.09 -12.23 3.59
C VAL A 188 0.52 -11.69 4.90
N LEU A 189 1.12 -10.65 5.44
CA LEU A 189 0.69 -10.01 6.67
C LEU A 189 -0.36 -8.94 6.40
N VAL A 190 -1.53 -9.06 7.00
CA VAL A 190 -2.53 -7.99 7.14
C VAL A 190 -2.48 -7.48 8.57
N THR A 191 -2.54 -6.16 8.78
CA THR A 191 -2.55 -5.59 10.14
C THR A 191 -3.84 -4.84 10.42
N LEU A 192 -4.38 -5.03 11.64
CA LEU A 192 -5.62 -4.39 12.08
C LEU A 192 -5.39 -3.60 13.36
N GLY A 193 -5.88 -2.36 13.37
CA GLY A 193 -5.80 -1.44 14.50
C GLY A 193 -4.59 -0.49 14.45
N GLY A 194 -4.49 0.35 15.46
CA GLY A 194 -3.50 1.42 15.52
C GLY A 194 -3.97 2.70 14.83
N GLY A 195 -3.06 3.67 14.79
CA GLY A 195 -3.27 4.96 14.13
C GLY A 195 -2.92 4.93 12.65
N HIS A 196 -3.03 6.08 12.02
CA HIS A 196 -2.84 6.29 10.58
C HIS A 196 -1.45 5.82 10.07
N TYR A 197 -0.40 6.04 10.83
CA TYR A 197 0.98 5.66 10.48
C TYR A 197 1.33 4.20 10.83
N ALA A 198 0.35 3.32 10.98
CA ALA A 198 0.47 1.87 11.04
C ALA A 198 1.67 1.34 11.89
N PRO A 199 1.83 1.72 13.16
CA PRO A 199 3.07 1.44 13.93
C PRO A 199 3.39 -0.04 14.05
N ARG A 200 2.37 -0.90 14.07
CA ARG A 200 2.57 -2.34 14.11
C ARG A 200 3.06 -2.91 12.79
N ALA A 201 2.51 -2.43 11.68
CA ALA A 201 2.96 -2.83 10.35
C ALA A 201 4.40 -2.39 10.10
N ASN A 202 4.77 -1.17 10.50
CA ASN A 202 6.14 -0.67 10.41
C ASN A 202 7.15 -1.65 11.02
N GLN A 203 6.86 -2.17 12.22
CA GLN A 203 7.74 -3.13 12.89
C GLN A 203 7.80 -4.49 12.20
N MET A 204 6.66 -5.01 11.79
CA MET A 204 6.58 -6.37 11.27
C MET A 204 7.02 -6.47 9.82
N ALA A 205 6.70 -5.48 8.99
CA ALA A 205 7.13 -5.42 7.59
C ALA A 205 8.61 -5.03 7.42
N ALA A 206 9.27 -4.51 8.48
CA ALA A 206 10.70 -4.26 8.48
C ALA A 206 11.54 -5.55 8.54
N LEU A 207 10.93 -6.68 8.92
CA LEU A 207 11.62 -7.96 8.94
C LEU A 207 11.94 -8.40 7.51
N GLU A 208 13.16 -8.88 7.31
CA GLU A 208 13.59 -9.37 5.99
C GLU A 208 12.69 -10.52 5.50
N GLY A 209 12.35 -10.49 4.23
CA GLY A 209 11.46 -11.49 3.63
C GLY A 209 9.96 -11.29 3.91
N ALA A 210 9.57 -10.36 4.79
CA ALA A 210 8.17 -10.10 5.06
C ALA A 210 7.40 -9.70 3.79
N LEU A 211 6.15 -10.13 3.69
CA LEU A 211 5.18 -9.69 2.70
C LEU A 211 4.05 -8.93 3.41
N LEU A 212 3.57 -7.86 2.79
CA LEU A 212 2.58 -6.98 3.39
C LEU A 212 1.35 -6.87 2.49
N GLY A 213 0.20 -7.10 3.07
CA GLY A 213 -1.12 -6.86 2.53
C GLY A 213 -1.68 -5.51 2.97
N HIS A 214 -3.00 -5.45 3.15
CA HIS A 214 -3.67 -4.27 3.65
C HIS A 214 -3.41 -4.01 5.14
N MET A 215 -3.50 -2.75 5.52
CA MET A 215 -3.34 -2.26 6.88
C MET A 215 -4.57 -1.42 7.23
N LEU A 216 -5.40 -1.86 8.17
CA LEU A 216 -6.60 -1.13 8.56
C LEU A 216 -6.43 -0.48 9.92
N ALA A 217 -6.54 0.85 9.96
CA ALA A 217 -6.54 1.59 11.22
C ALA A 217 -7.83 1.35 12.03
N ASN A 218 -7.81 1.77 13.29
CA ASN A 218 -8.99 1.66 14.14
C ASN A 218 -10.22 2.37 13.58
N HIS A 219 -10.02 3.55 12.98
CA HIS A 219 -11.10 4.34 12.39
C HIS A 219 -11.70 3.70 11.12
N SER A 220 -10.94 2.83 10.44
CA SER A 220 -11.41 2.03 9.31
C SER A 220 -12.11 0.72 9.73
N LEU A 221 -12.35 0.54 11.03
CA LEU A 221 -13.04 -0.60 11.60
C LEU A 221 -14.16 -0.11 12.53
N PRO A 222 -15.23 0.52 11.98
CA PRO A 222 -16.27 1.12 12.80
C PRO A 222 -17.21 0.07 13.38
N PHE A 223 -16.91 -0.32 14.63
CA PHE A 223 -17.74 -1.22 15.43
C PHE A 223 -18.93 -0.49 16.04
N LYS A 224 -20.06 -1.15 16.06
CA LYS A 224 -21.25 -0.79 16.85
C LYS A 224 -21.69 -1.98 17.68
N ARG A 225 -22.33 -1.72 18.83
CA ARG A 225 -22.85 -2.76 19.72
C ARG A 225 -24.26 -2.39 20.17
N ASN A 226 -25.18 -3.33 20.00
CA ASN A 226 -26.54 -3.21 20.49
C ASN A 226 -26.63 -3.47 22.01
N GLU A 227 -27.78 -3.16 22.61
CA GLU A 227 -28.06 -3.40 24.04
C GLU A 227 -28.00 -4.90 24.39
N ASP A 228 -28.41 -5.78 23.49
CA ASP A 228 -28.33 -7.23 23.62
C ASP A 228 -26.91 -7.81 23.51
N GLY A 229 -25.93 -6.93 23.24
CA GLY A 229 -24.51 -7.29 23.07
C GLY A 229 -24.10 -7.67 21.66
N THR A 230 -25.01 -7.73 20.69
CA THR A 230 -24.71 -8.02 19.29
C THR A 230 -23.81 -6.96 18.70
N VAL A 231 -22.69 -7.41 18.08
CA VAL A 231 -21.71 -6.52 17.42
C VAL A 231 -22.04 -6.42 15.94
N HIS A 232 -22.10 -5.21 15.43
CA HIS A 232 -22.39 -4.93 14.03
C HIS A 232 -21.59 -3.72 13.52
N GLY A 233 -21.82 -3.31 12.26
CA GLY A 233 -21.10 -2.22 11.56
C GLY A 233 -20.24 -2.75 10.41
N PRO A 234 -19.69 -1.86 9.58
CA PRO A 234 -18.94 -2.25 8.39
C PRO A 234 -17.54 -2.83 8.67
N TRP A 235 -17.13 -2.96 9.93
CA TRP A 235 -15.82 -3.51 10.31
C TRP A 235 -15.55 -4.90 9.72
N ALA A 236 -16.55 -5.78 9.74
CA ALA A 236 -16.40 -7.16 9.23
C ALA A 236 -16.19 -7.17 7.72
N GLN A 237 -17.01 -6.38 6.98
CA GLN A 237 -16.82 -6.16 5.55
C GLN A 237 -15.43 -5.59 5.24
N ALA A 238 -14.99 -4.59 6.00
CA ALA A 238 -13.66 -3.99 5.80
C ALA A 238 -12.53 -5.01 5.97
N VAL A 239 -12.63 -5.88 6.98
CA VAL A 239 -11.68 -6.98 7.19
C VAL A 239 -11.73 -7.98 6.02
N ASP A 240 -12.91 -8.40 5.59
CA ASP A 240 -13.07 -9.35 4.47
C ASP A 240 -12.47 -8.79 3.17
N VAL A 241 -12.77 -7.55 2.83
CA VAL A 241 -12.21 -6.87 1.64
C VAL A 241 -10.69 -6.82 1.71
N ALA A 242 -10.13 -6.45 2.86
CA ALA A 242 -8.68 -6.38 3.04
C ALA A 242 -8.00 -7.76 2.91
N LEU A 243 -8.62 -8.82 3.46
CA LEU A 243 -8.12 -10.18 3.35
C LEU A 243 -8.17 -10.69 1.90
N ASP A 244 -9.31 -10.51 1.24
CA ASP A 244 -9.53 -11.03 -0.12
C ASP A 244 -8.68 -10.28 -1.16
N ALA A 245 -8.52 -8.95 -1.02
CA ALA A 245 -7.63 -8.16 -1.86
C ALA A 245 -6.14 -8.53 -1.63
N SER A 246 -5.75 -8.81 -0.38
CA SER A 246 -4.38 -9.26 -0.07
C SER A 246 -4.10 -10.66 -0.64
N ARG A 247 -5.09 -11.57 -0.64
CA ARG A 247 -4.99 -12.86 -1.33
C ARG A 247 -4.88 -12.71 -2.83
N ALA A 248 -5.64 -11.78 -3.42
CA ALA A 248 -5.58 -11.51 -4.86
C ALA A 248 -4.19 -11.01 -5.31
N ALA A 249 -3.51 -10.21 -4.47
CA ALA A 249 -2.13 -9.79 -4.72
C ALA A 249 -1.12 -10.95 -4.65
N HIS A 250 -1.43 -11.99 -3.87
CA HIS A 250 -0.53 -13.13 -3.61
C HIS A 250 -1.29 -14.47 -3.64
N PRO A 251 -1.76 -14.92 -4.79
CA PRO A 251 -2.77 -16.00 -4.89
C PRO A 251 -2.26 -17.38 -4.43
N THR A 252 -0.96 -17.57 -4.28
CA THR A 252 -0.35 -18.84 -3.84
C THR A 252 0.09 -18.83 -2.39
N ARG A 253 -0.29 -17.81 -1.61
CA ARG A 253 0.20 -17.61 -0.25
C ARG A 253 -0.95 -17.53 0.75
N ASP A 254 -0.70 -18.03 1.94
CA ASP A 254 -1.59 -17.82 3.07
C ASP A 254 -1.56 -16.35 3.52
N VAL A 255 -2.71 -15.89 4.03
CA VAL A 255 -2.82 -14.58 4.67
C VAL A 255 -2.94 -14.78 6.17
N VAL A 256 -2.12 -14.05 6.92
CA VAL A 256 -2.15 -14.00 8.38
C VAL A 256 -2.45 -12.59 8.87
N VAL A 257 -3.02 -12.48 10.07
CA VAL A 257 -3.41 -11.19 10.63
C VAL A 257 -2.62 -10.89 11.90
N SER A 258 -2.17 -9.65 12.05
CA SER A 258 -1.67 -9.15 13.33
C SER A 258 -2.53 -8.00 13.83
N LEU A 259 -2.94 -8.10 15.12
CA LEU A 259 -3.79 -7.11 15.77
C LEU A 259 -2.96 -6.17 16.65
N ASP A 260 -3.15 -4.87 16.53
CA ASP A 260 -2.79 -3.94 17.61
C ASP A 260 -3.85 -4.05 18.72
N ARG A 261 -3.63 -4.99 19.64
CA ARG A 261 -4.61 -5.33 20.70
C ARG A 261 -4.97 -4.15 21.58
N LYS A 262 -4.11 -3.15 21.72
CA LYS A 262 -4.34 -1.97 22.56
C LYS A 262 -5.34 -1.00 21.92
N SER A 263 -5.50 -1.06 20.61
CA SER A 263 -6.42 -0.21 19.87
C SER A 263 -7.89 -0.60 20.01
N PHE A 264 -8.18 -1.78 20.55
CA PHE A 264 -9.54 -2.35 20.60
C PHE A 264 -10.01 -2.58 22.02
N ARG A 265 -11.30 -2.35 22.27
CA ARG A 265 -12.00 -2.78 23.48
C ARG A 265 -12.09 -4.32 23.52
N GLY A 266 -12.33 -4.86 24.71
CA GLY A 266 -12.39 -6.33 24.89
C GLY A 266 -13.41 -7.03 23.99
N TRP A 267 -14.58 -6.44 23.81
CA TRP A 267 -15.64 -6.99 22.97
C TRP A 267 -15.35 -6.86 21.46
N GLU A 268 -14.67 -5.79 21.02
CA GLU A 268 -14.21 -5.60 19.64
C GLU A 268 -13.17 -6.64 19.26
N ARG A 269 -12.19 -6.86 20.18
CA ARG A 269 -11.20 -7.92 19.99
C ARG A 269 -11.83 -9.30 19.87
N ARG A 270 -12.82 -9.61 20.72
CA ARG A 270 -13.52 -10.88 20.65
C ARG A 270 -14.21 -11.05 19.29
N ALA A 271 -14.95 -10.03 18.85
CA ALA A 271 -15.61 -10.05 17.54
C ALA A 271 -14.63 -10.25 16.39
N LEU A 272 -13.45 -9.59 16.43
CA LEU A 272 -12.38 -9.80 15.44
C LEU A 272 -11.84 -11.24 15.48
N PHE A 273 -11.57 -11.80 16.65
CA PHE A 273 -11.08 -13.17 16.76
C PHE A 273 -12.11 -14.18 16.23
N ASP A 274 -13.38 -14.07 16.65
CA ASP A 274 -14.46 -14.95 16.22
C ASP A 274 -14.65 -14.87 14.68
N HIS A 275 -14.59 -13.66 14.11
CA HIS A 275 -14.69 -13.44 12.66
C HIS A 275 -13.51 -14.06 11.88
N LEU A 276 -12.27 -13.82 12.35
CA LEU A 276 -11.06 -14.34 11.70
C LEU A 276 -10.98 -15.87 11.81
N GLU A 277 -11.41 -16.46 12.93
CA GLU A 277 -11.55 -17.91 13.08
C GLU A 277 -12.55 -18.49 12.08
N GLY A 278 -13.71 -17.84 11.92
CA GLY A 278 -14.72 -18.22 10.89
C GLY A 278 -14.20 -18.10 9.46
N ARG A 279 -13.22 -17.24 9.23
CA ARG A 279 -12.54 -17.07 7.92
C ARG A 279 -11.31 -17.98 7.79
N HIS A 280 -11.00 -18.82 8.76
CA HIS A 280 -9.80 -19.66 8.83
C HIS A 280 -8.50 -18.88 8.69
N VAL A 281 -8.42 -17.67 9.28
CA VAL A 281 -7.26 -16.79 9.22
C VAL A 281 -6.55 -16.80 10.57
N GLN A 282 -5.27 -17.16 10.56
CA GLN A 282 -4.44 -17.19 11.75
C GLN A 282 -4.10 -15.78 12.22
N VAL A 283 -4.30 -15.53 13.53
CA VAL A 283 -3.84 -14.31 14.20
C VAL A 283 -2.48 -14.55 14.81
N ILE A 284 -1.49 -13.74 14.43
CA ILE A 284 -0.10 -13.89 14.86
C ILE A 284 0.43 -12.65 15.59
N ASP A 285 1.49 -12.85 16.34
CA ASP A 285 2.31 -11.78 16.91
C ASP A 285 3.67 -11.65 16.16
N THR A 286 4.49 -10.70 16.58
CA THR A 286 5.79 -10.44 15.94
C THR A 286 6.76 -11.62 16.09
N ALA A 287 6.70 -12.37 17.21
CA ALA A 287 7.59 -13.52 17.41
C ALA A 287 7.22 -14.66 16.47
N THR A 288 5.94 -14.99 16.37
CA THR A 288 5.43 -15.99 15.42
C THR A 288 5.74 -15.59 13.98
N HIS A 289 5.55 -14.30 13.62
CA HIS A 289 5.88 -13.81 12.28
C HIS A 289 7.35 -14.04 11.94
N ARG A 290 8.26 -13.72 12.85
CA ARG A 290 9.70 -13.94 12.66
C ARG A 290 10.01 -15.41 12.42
N THR A 291 9.45 -16.31 13.23
CA THR A 291 9.63 -17.76 13.04
C THR A 291 9.14 -18.23 11.66
N MET A 292 8.02 -17.68 11.16
CA MET A 292 7.51 -18.00 9.82
C MET A 292 8.44 -17.52 8.70
N LEU A 293 9.12 -16.38 8.90
CA LEU A 293 10.07 -15.83 7.93
C LEU A 293 11.37 -16.63 7.87
N ASP A 294 11.83 -17.15 9.01
CA ASP A 294 13.05 -17.96 9.10
C ASP A 294 12.90 -19.33 8.41
N GLY A 295 11.64 -19.76 8.16
CA GLY A 295 11.32 -21.04 7.54
C GLY A 295 11.43 -22.23 8.50
N PRO A 296 11.07 -23.44 8.05
CA PRO A 296 11.22 -24.67 8.82
C PRO A 296 12.68 -25.13 8.94
#